data_7dbe3e11565d436703be9324d3ef9aea
#
_entry.id   7dbe3e11565d436703be9324d3ef9aea
#
_cell.length_a   1.000
_cell.length_b   1.000
_cell.length_c   1.000
_cell.angle_alpha   90.00
_cell.angle_beta   90.00
_cell.angle_gamma   90.00
#
_symmetry.space_group_name_H-M   'P 1'
#
loop_
_entity.id
_entity.type
_entity.pdbx_description
1 polymer ?
#
loop_
_entity_poly.entity_id
_entity_poly.type
_entity_poly.pdbx_seq_one_letter_code
_entity_poly.pdbx_strand_id
1 'polypeptide(L)'
;MRNGTLLYAQSGGVTAVINATAAAVIEQARAKGIKVLAARNGILGALREELIDTSKESAAAIRALAHTPGGAFGSCRVKLKSLDADRARYDRLLEVLRAHDVRWFLYNGGNDSADTALKVSQLAKASGYDLTCIGVPKTIDNDLAVTDTCPGFGSAAKYTAVSVREAALDVAAMAETSTRVFIYEAMGRHAGWLAAAAGLAGNGDDEAPHIILLPERAYDEAAFLAKVKVVVERVGYCVVVASEGIATADGRFVADAGGGKDSFGHSQLGGVAAHLAGRVKDQLGLKVHWALPDYLQRSARHLASRTDWEQAQAVGKAAVQLALKGQNGVMPVIVRSSDAPYRWKIEAAPLSKIANHEKKMPAGFIRRDGFGITARARAYLSPLIKGEAPLPYGADGLPKYVTLKNVAVKQKLPPFEG
;
A
#
# COMPACT_ATOMS: atom_id res chain seq x y z
N MET A 1 -2.69 34.46 8.13
CA MET A 1 -2.93 33.02 7.83
C MET A 1 -4.29 32.65 8.38
N ARG A 2 -5.02 31.77 7.72
CA ARG A 2 -6.30 31.22 8.16
C ARG A 2 -6.08 30.51 9.50
N ASN A 3 -6.81 30.87 10.56
CA ASN A 3 -6.78 30.16 11.83
C ASN A 3 -7.58 28.85 11.70
N GLY A 4 -7.14 27.78 12.35
CA GLY A 4 -7.85 26.51 12.33
C GLY A 4 -6.97 25.32 12.64
N THR A 5 -7.60 24.17 12.70
CA THR A 5 -6.97 22.88 13.02
C THR A 5 -6.88 22.02 11.76
N LEU A 6 -5.78 21.27 11.62
CA LEU A 6 -5.63 20.22 10.62
C LEU A 6 -5.99 18.88 11.27
N LEU A 7 -6.93 18.14 10.66
CA LEU A 7 -7.22 16.74 11.03
C LEU A 7 -6.53 15.81 10.04
N TYR A 8 -5.72 14.88 10.56
CA TYR A 8 -5.07 13.82 9.80
C TYR A 8 -5.68 12.47 10.16
N ALA A 9 -5.96 11.63 9.17
CA ALA A 9 -6.48 10.29 9.39
C ALA A 9 -5.81 9.27 8.45
N GLN A 10 -5.59 8.04 8.96
CA GLN A 10 -5.02 6.92 8.22
C GLN A 10 -6.13 5.92 7.87
N SER A 11 -6.05 5.28 6.69
CA SER A 11 -7.11 4.40 6.19
C SER A 11 -6.56 3.18 5.46
N GLY A 12 -7.28 2.07 5.61
CA GLY A 12 -7.00 0.79 4.94
C GLY A 12 -5.79 0.07 5.51
N GLY A 13 -5.24 -0.86 4.73
CA GLY A 13 -4.01 -1.58 5.10
C GLY A 13 -2.85 -0.63 5.27
N VAL A 14 -2.09 -0.78 6.36
CA VAL A 14 -0.91 0.05 6.64
C VAL A 14 0.28 -0.38 5.77
N THR A 15 1.28 0.49 5.66
CA THR A 15 2.54 0.21 4.93
C THR A 15 3.74 0.47 5.82
N ALA A 16 4.90 -0.02 5.40
CA ALA A 16 6.16 0.23 6.10
C ALA A 16 6.53 1.72 6.21
N VAL A 17 5.92 2.59 5.39
CA VAL A 17 6.25 4.02 5.30
C VAL A 17 5.05 4.95 5.58
N ILE A 18 3.88 4.44 5.97
CA ILE A 18 2.70 5.28 6.24
C ILE A 18 2.97 6.28 7.35
N ASN A 19 3.74 5.90 8.36
CA ASN A 19 4.11 6.79 9.46
C ASN A 19 5.18 7.82 9.05
N ALA A 20 5.97 7.58 8.02
CA ALA A 20 6.86 8.59 7.45
C ALA A 20 6.04 9.73 6.82
N THR A 21 4.92 9.39 6.16
CA THR A 21 3.94 10.39 5.68
C THR A 21 3.32 11.16 6.84
N ALA A 22 2.87 10.47 7.90
CA ALA A 22 2.26 11.08 9.07
C ALA A 22 3.22 12.05 9.78
N ALA A 23 4.47 11.62 10.00
CA ALA A 23 5.52 12.47 10.59
C ALA A 23 5.74 13.74 9.75
N ALA A 24 5.85 13.59 8.44
CA ALA A 24 6.06 14.71 7.52
C ALA A 24 4.87 15.70 7.51
N VAL A 25 3.63 15.21 7.59
CA VAL A 25 2.43 16.05 7.75
C VAL A 25 2.51 16.86 9.04
N ILE A 26 2.79 16.20 10.17
CA ILE A 26 2.84 16.84 11.48
C ILE A 26 3.97 17.87 11.54
N GLU A 27 5.17 17.54 11.10
CA GLU A 27 6.31 18.45 11.08
C GLU A 27 6.06 19.66 10.19
N GLN A 28 5.54 19.44 8.98
CA GLN A 28 5.24 20.53 8.04
C GLN A 28 4.17 21.48 8.58
N ALA A 29 3.12 20.95 9.20
CA ALA A 29 2.06 21.76 9.80
C ALA A 29 2.56 22.54 11.02
N ARG A 30 3.33 21.91 11.92
CA ARG A 30 3.96 22.57 13.08
C ARG A 30 4.89 23.70 12.67
N ALA A 31 5.70 23.52 11.61
CA ALA A 31 6.56 24.57 11.06
C ALA A 31 5.78 25.80 10.54
N LYS A 32 4.47 25.65 10.31
CA LYS A 32 3.56 26.72 9.92
C LYS A 32 2.65 27.21 11.07
N GLY A 33 2.92 26.76 12.30
CA GLY A 33 2.14 27.12 13.48
C GLY A 33 0.73 26.52 13.52
N ILE A 34 0.48 25.44 12.77
CA ILE A 34 -0.83 24.83 12.67
C ILE A 34 -0.93 23.67 13.65
N LYS A 35 -2.02 23.65 14.42
CA LYS A 35 -2.36 22.52 15.28
C LYS A 35 -2.81 21.34 14.44
N VAL A 36 -2.25 20.15 14.75
CA VAL A 36 -2.63 18.89 14.11
C VAL A 36 -3.31 17.98 15.11
N LEU A 37 -4.52 17.57 14.79
CA LEU A 37 -5.20 16.45 15.42
C LEU A 37 -5.11 15.23 14.53
N ALA A 38 -5.03 14.04 15.12
CA ALA A 38 -5.13 12.79 14.39
C ALA A 38 -6.40 12.04 14.80
N ALA A 39 -7.13 11.50 13.83
CA ALA A 39 -8.29 10.66 14.13
C ALA A 39 -7.83 9.24 14.49
N ARG A 40 -8.23 8.74 15.64
CA ARG A 40 -7.97 7.36 16.05
C ARG A 40 -8.75 6.40 15.15
N ASN A 41 -8.08 5.39 14.61
CA ASN A 41 -8.71 4.42 13.71
C ASN A 41 -9.41 5.07 12.49
N GLY A 42 -8.77 6.07 11.89
CA GLY A 42 -9.23 6.66 10.63
C GLY A 42 -10.58 7.38 10.74
N ILE A 43 -11.45 7.15 9.73
CA ILE A 43 -12.75 7.83 9.68
C ILE A 43 -13.69 7.44 10.83
N LEU A 44 -13.54 6.23 11.37
CA LEU A 44 -14.33 5.81 12.54
C LEU A 44 -14.06 6.68 13.75
N GLY A 45 -12.81 6.97 14.03
CA GLY A 45 -12.45 7.86 15.12
C GLY A 45 -12.89 9.30 14.88
N ALA A 46 -12.87 9.74 13.62
CA ALA A 46 -13.44 11.05 13.28
C ALA A 46 -14.97 11.11 13.58
N LEU A 47 -15.72 10.07 13.20
CA LEU A 47 -17.16 9.97 13.49
C LEU A 47 -17.46 9.89 14.98
N ARG A 48 -16.65 9.15 15.75
CA ARG A 48 -16.80 8.97 17.20
C ARG A 48 -16.19 10.10 18.02
N GLU A 49 -15.59 11.09 17.36
CA GLU A 49 -14.85 12.18 18.02
C GLU A 49 -13.66 11.67 18.88
N GLU A 50 -13.08 10.52 18.49
CA GLU A 50 -11.88 9.96 19.08
C GLU A 50 -10.63 10.60 18.45
N LEU A 51 -10.30 11.80 18.87
CA LEU A 51 -9.22 12.61 18.32
C LEU A 51 -8.00 12.60 19.25
N ILE A 52 -6.81 12.64 18.65
CA ILE A 52 -5.53 12.65 19.34
C ILE A 52 -4.85 14.02 19.12
N ASP A 53 -4.39 14.63 20.21
CA ASP A 53 -3.63 15.88 20.14
C ASP A 53 -2.14 15.59 19.90
N THR A 54 -1.70 15.71 18.66
CA THR A 54 -0.29 15.47 18.32
C THR A 54 0.66 16.49 18.93
N SER A 55 0.19 17.66 19.40
CA SER A 55 1.05 18.67 20.06
C SER A 55 1.63 18.19 21.38
N LYS A 56 1.04 17.12 21.97
CA LYS A 56 1.52 16.48 23.19
C LYS A 56 2.71 15.54 22.96
N GLU A 57 3.03 15.28 21.69
CA GLU A 57 4.21 14.51 21.31
C GLU A 57 5.43 15.41 21.13
N SER A 58 6.59 14.96 21.60
CA SER A 58 7.85 15.68 21.39
C SER A 58 8.25 15.69 19.91
N ALA A 59 9.04 16.68 19.51
CA ALA A 59 9.59 16.74 18.15
C ALA A 59 10.48 15.52 17.86
N ALA A 60 11.19 14.98 18.86
CA ALA A 60 11.98 13.76 18.72
C ALA A 60 11.10 12.53 18.45
N ALA A 61 9.97 12.38 19.18
CA ALA A 61 9.04 11.29 18.95
C ALA A 61 8.42 11.34 17.55
N ILE A 62 8.04 12.52 17.06
CA ILE A 62 7.51 12.68 15.69
C ILE A 62 8.57 12.34 14.64
N ARG A 63 9.83 12.74 14.81
CA ARG A 63 10.92 12.34 13.92
C ARG A 63 11.14 10.81 13.94
N ALA A 64 11.14 10.20 15.12
CA ALA A 64 11.29 8.75 15.26
C ALA A 64 10.11 7.98 14.64
N LEU A 65 8.91 8.58 14.59
CA LEU A 65 7.75 8.01 13.94
C LEU A 65 7.99 7.68 12.46
N ALA A 66 8.80 8.48 11.75
CA ALA A 66 9.15 8.21 10.35
C ALA A 66 9.88 6.87 10.12
N HIS A 67 10.40 6.26 11.19
CA HIS A 67 11.10 4.98 11.16
C HIS A 67 10.26 3.83 11.74
N THR A 68 9.05 4.09 12.18
CA THR A 68 8.17 3.13 12.87
C THR A 68 7.13 2.58 11.89
N PRO A 69 7.01 1.25 11.71
CA PRO A 69 5.97 0.65 10.87
C PRO A 69 4.59 0.73 11.52
N GLY A 70 3.57 0.30 10.78
CA GLY A 70 2.19 0.31 11.25
C GLY A 70 1.55 1.69 11.15
N GLY A 71 0.33 1.82 11.64
CA GLY A 71 -0.42 3.08 11.72
C GLY A 71 -0.42 3.63 13.14
N ALA A 72 0.36 4.67 13.42
CA ALA A 72 0.54 5.21 14.78
C ALA A 72 -0.76 5.71 15.42
N PHE A 73 -1.73 6.11 14.59
CA PHE A 73 -3.04 6.59 15.05
C PHE A 73 -4.14 5.53 14.83
N GLY A 74 -3.76 4.32 14.44
CA GLY A 74 -4.69 3.29 14.00
C GLY A 74 -5.22 3.57 12.59
N SER A 75 -5.92 2.58 12.05
CA SER A 75 -6.53 2.61 10.72
C SER A 75 -7.85 1.87 10.75
N CYS A 76 -8.71 2.08 9.77
CA CYS A 76 -9.94 1.31 9.62
C CYS A 76 -10.20 0.94 8.16
N ARG A 77 -11.00 -0.11 7.97
CA ARG A 77 -11.53 -0.53 6.67
C ARG A 77 -13.02 -0.20 6.62
N VAL A 78 -13.34 1.10 6.60
CA VAL A 78 -14.71 1.59 6.49
C VAL A 78 -14.82 2.47 5.25
N LYS A 79 -15.73 2.10 4.36
CA LYS A 79 -16.12 2.87 3.19
C LYS A 79 -17.43 3.59 3.51
N LEU A 80 -17.43 4.91 3.44
CA LEU A 80 -18.67 5.67 3.44
C LEU A 80 -19.38 5.45 2.09
N LYS A 81 -20.66 5.10 2.14
CA LYS A 81 -21.49 4.89 0.95
C LYS A 81 -21.75 6.22 0.21
N SER A 82 -22.74 6.29 -0.65
CA SER A 82 -23.18 7.55 -1.25
C SER A 82 -23.66 8.54 -0.18
N LEU A 83 -23.65 9.83 -0.50
CA LEU A 83 -24.12 10.89 0.42
C LEU A 83 -25.54 10.63 0.92
N ASP A 84 -26.40 10.13 0.06
CA ASP A 84 -27.81 9.85 0.42
C ASP A 84 -27.94 8.61 1.31
N ALA A 85 -27.15 7.57 1.04
CA ALA A 85 -27.20 6.30 1.78
C ALA A 85 -26.53 6.36 3.18
N ASP A 86 -25.58 7.28 3.40
CA ASP A 86 -24.85 7.46 4.66
C ASP A 86 -24.99 8.88 5.22
N ARG A 87 -26.08 9.56 4.93
CA ARG A 87 -26.28 10.98 5.25
C ARG A 87 -25.96 11.29 6.71
N ALA A 88 -26.45 10.50 7.65
CA ALA A 88 -26.20 10.71 9.08
C ALA A 88 -24.71 10.69 9.45
N ARG A 89 -23.93 9.79 8.85
CA ARG A 89 -22.47 9.74 9.07
C ARG A 89 -21.74 10.95 8.49
N TYR A 90 -22.17 11.44 7.34
CA TYR A 90 -21.59 12.65 6.75
C TYR A 90 -21.93 13.90 7.54
N ASP A 91 -23.18 14.05 8.00
CA ASP A 91 -23.60 15.16 8.85
C ASP A 91 -22.84 15.13 10.18
N ARG A 92 -22.73 13.95 10.82
CA ARG A 92 -21.92 13.76 12.03
C ARG A 92 -20.47 14.14 11.82
N LEU A 93 -19.85 13.72 10.71
CA LEU A 93 -18.47 14.09 10.41
C LEU A 93 -18.31 15.61 10.34
N LEU A 94 -19.21 16.30 9.67
CA LEU A 94 -19.16 17.78 9.60
C LEU A 94 -19.36 18.43 10.96
N GLU A 95 -20.23 17.88 11.83
CA GLU A 95 -20.40 18.37 13.21
C GLU A 95 -19.08 18.28 13.99
N VAL A 96 -18.42 17.12 13.95
CA VAL A 96 -17.12 16.93 14.62
C VAL A 96 -16.08 17.89 14.06
N LEU A 97 -15.98 18.01 12.73
CA LEU A 97 -15.04 18.92 12.11
C LEU A 97 -15.28 20.38 12.52
N ARG A 98 -16.53 20.82 12.59
CA ARG A 98 -16.91 22.18 13.07
C ARG A 98 -16.60 22.37 14.56
N ALA A 99 -16.95 21.39 15.40
CA ALA A 99 -16.73 21.44 16.85
C ALA A 99 -15.25 21.62 17.21
N HIS A 100 -14.33 21.06 16.40
CA HIS A 100 -12.87 21.15 16.60
C HIS A 100 -12.18 22.19 15.70
N ASP A 101 -12.94 23.09 15.06
CA ASP A 101 -12.43 24.11 14.13
C ASP A 101 -11.48 23.56 13.08
N VAL A 102 -11.83 22.39 12.52
CA VAL A 102 -11.02 21.73 11.47
C VAL A 102 -11.22 22.47 10.16
N ARG A 103 -10.16 23.05 9.63
CA ARG A 103 -10.13 23.76 8.34
C ARG A 103 -9.44 22.96 7.24
N TRP A 104 -8.66 21.96 7.61
CA TRP A 104 -7.94 21.09 6.69
C TRP A 104 -8.13 19.64 7.12
N PHE A 105 -8.63 18.82 6.23
CA PHE A 105 -8.79 17.38 6.43
C PHE A 105 -7.90 16.62 5.45
N LEU A 106 -6.91 15.91 5.98
CA LEU A 106 -5.97 15.08 5.22
C LEU A 106 -6.28 13.61 5.46
N TYR A 107 -6.68 12.90 4.42
CA TYR A 107 -7.04 11.49 4.52
C TYR A 107 -6.05 10.61 3.76
N ASN A 108 -5.21 9.88 4.51
CA ASN A 108 -4.13 9.05 3.98
C ASN A 108 -4.60 7.62 3.74
N GLY A 109 -4.75 7.24 2.48
CA GLY A 109 -5.23 5.93 2.12
C GLY A 109 -5.23 5.63 0.62
N GLY A 110 -5.88 4.53 0.27
CA GLY A 110 -6.04 4.06 -1.12
C GLY A 110 -7.26 4.67 -1.82
N ASN A 111 -7.78 3.93 -2.77
CA ASN A 111 -8.84 4.37 -3.67
C ASN A 111 -10.14 4.73 -2.94
N ASP A 112 -10.61 3.89 -2.00
CA ASP A 112 -11.81 4.18 -1.20
C ASP A 112 -11.65 5.42 -0.31
N SER A 113 -10.43 5.69 0.16
CA SER A 113 -10.12 6.88 0.94
C SER A 113 -10.13 8.14 0.08
N ALA A 114 -9.66 8.04 -1.15
CA ALA A 114 -9.74 9.13 -2.14
C ALA A 114 -11.20 9.48 -2.45
N ASP A 115 -12.07 8.46 -2.63
CA ASP A 115 -13.51 8.63 -2.81
C ASP A 115 -14.17 9.31 -1.60
N THR A 116 -13.85 8.86 -0.40
CA THR A 116 -14.34 9.47 0.85
C THR A 116 -13.91 10.94 0.96
N ALA A 117 -12.62 11.24 0.73
CA ALA A 117 -12.12 12.61 0.78
C ALA A 117 -12.80 13.52 -0.27
N LEU A 118 -13.07 12.99 -1.48
CA LEU A 118 -13.81 13.71 -2.51
C LEU A 118 -15.24 14.03 -2.06
N LYS A 119 -15.98 13.06 -1.55
CA LYS A 119 -17.35 13.24 -1.06
C LYS A 119 -17.43 14.24 0.10
N VAL A 120 -16.50 14.15 1.05
CA VAL A 120 -16.41 15.09 2.17
C VAL A 120 -16.13 16.53 1.66
N SER A 121 -15.26 16.70 0.67
CA SER A 121 -14.97 18.01 0.08
C SER A 121 -16.20 18.62 -0.61
N GLN A 122 -16.97 17.79 -1.32
CA GLN A 122 -18.20 18.22 -1.99
C GLN A 122 -19.30 18.62 -1.00
N LEU A 123 -19.49 17.80 0.04
CA LEU A 123 -20.49 18.07 1.08
C LEU A 123 -20.15 19.34 1.88
N ALA A 124 -18.88 19.52 2.26
CA ALA A 124 -18.43 20.71 2.96
C ALA A 124 -18.74 21.98 2.13
N LYS A 125 -18.43 21.94 0.82
CA LYS A 125 -18.77 23.02 -0.11
C LYS A 125 -20.28 23.28 -0.18
N ALA A 126 -21.10 22.23 -0.32
CA ALA A 126 -22.55 22.33 -0.39
C ALA A 126 -23.18 22.87 0.91
N SER A 127 -22.58 22.58 2.07
CA SER A 127 -23.03 23.06 3.39
C SER A 127 -22.43 24.42 3.80
N GLY A 128 -21.71 25.08 2.90
CA GLY A 128 -21.04 26.38 3.18
C GLY A 128 -19.92 26.26 4.24
N TYR A 129 -19.45 25.06 4.55
CA TYR A 129 -18.36 24.87 5.51
C TYR A 129 -17.00 25.04 4.82
N ASP A 130 -16.21 25.98 5.34
CA ASP A 130 -14.90 26.31 4.80
C ASP A 130 -13.86 25.25 5.18
N LEU A 131 -13.88 24.12 4.48
CA LEU A 131 -13.01 22.97 4.65
C LEU A 131 -12.21 22.68 3.38
N THR A 132 -10.92 22.45 3.53
CA THR A 132 -10.05 21.94 2.46
C THR A 132 -9.74 20.47 2.71
N CYS A 133 -10.14 19.59 1.79
CA CYS A 133 -9.90 18.16 1.86
C CYS A 133 -8.78 17.77 0.89
N ILE A 134 -7.79 17.03 1.39
CA ILE A 134 -6.68 16.49 0.62
C ILE A 134 -6.64 14.97 0.80
N GLY A 135 -6.69 14.21 -0.29
CA GLY A 135 -6.30 12.80 -0.28
C GLY A 135 -4.78 12.69 -0.18
N VAL A 136 -4.26 11.75 0.59
CA VAL A 136 -2.81 11.50 0.67
C VAL A 136 -2.56 10.07 0.20
N PRO A 137 -1.76 9.85 -0.86
CA PRO A 137 -1.64 8.53 -1.47
C PRO A 137 -0.95 7.54 -0.54
N LYS A 138 -1.51 6.34 -0.43
CA LYS A 138 -0.94 5.19 0.28
C LYS A 138 -1.58 3.90 -0.20
N THR A 139 -0.79 3.00 -0.76
CA THR A 139 -1.13 1.60 -1.02
C THR A 139 0.13 0.82 -1.39
N ILE A 140 0.19 -0.47 -1.05
CA ILE A 140 1.24 -1.37 -1.57
C ILE A 140 0.89 -1.92 -2.95
N ASP A 141 -0.37 -1.82 -3.38
CA ASP A 141 -0.85 -2.41 -4.64
C ASP A 141 -0.47 -1.58 -5.87
N ASN A 142 0.04 -0.35 -5.66
CA ASN A 142 0.42 0.59 -6.72
C ASN A 142 -0.71 0.89 -7.72
N ASP A 143 -1.95 0.83 -7.26
CA ASP A 143 -3.17 0.82 -8.06
C ASP A 143 -3.89 2.18 -8.17
N LEU A 144 -3.39 3.24 -7.50
CA LEU A 144 -3.96 4.58 -7.63
C LEU A 144 -3.67 5.17 -9.01
N ALA A 145 -4.73 5.66 -9.66
CA ALA A 145 -4.60 6.33 -10.95
C ALA A 145 -3.82 7.65 -10.84
N VAL A 146 -3.29 8.14 -11.96
CA VAL A 146 -2.60 9.43 -12.13
C VAL A 146 -1.23 9.53 -11.45
N THR A 147 -0.94 8.78 -10.41
CA THR A 147 0.39 8.77 -9.77
C THR A 147 1.31 7.71 -10.39
N ASP A 148 2.60 8.02 -10.59
CA ASP A 148 3.58 7.05 -11.10
C ASP A 148 3.71 5.87 -10.16
N THR A 149 3.88 6.15 -8.88
CA THR A 149 3.96 5.12 -7.83
C THR A 149 3.23 5.59 -6.57
N CYS A 150 2.92 4.63 -5.69
CA CYS A 150 2.23 4.90 -4.44
C CYS A 150 3.18 4.66 -3.25
N PRO A 151 3.25 5.58 -2.25
CA PRO A 151 3.99 5.31 -1.03
C PRO A 151 3.51 4.04 -0.33
N GLY A 152 4.46 3.15 -0.06
CA GLY A 152 4.24 1.79 0.43
C GLY A 152 4.59 0.71 -0.58
N PHE A 153 4.36 0.95 -1.87
CA PHE A 153 4.67 -0.03 -2.92
C PHE A 153 6.16 -0.32 -3.04
N GLY A 154 7.02 0.71 -3.11
CA GLY A 154 8.46 0.50 -3.31
C GLY A 154 9.10 -0.35 -2.21
N SER A 155 8.67 -0.20 -0.97
CA SER A 155 9.14 -1.00 0.16
C SER A 155 8.61 -2.43 0.11
N ALA A 156 7.33 -2.63 -0.19
CA ALA A 156 6.75 -3.97 -0.36
C ALA A 156 7.36 -4.71 -1.57
N ALA A 157 7.60 -4.00 -2.66
CA ALA A 157 8.30 -4.51 -3.85
C ALA A 157 9.72 -4.96 -3.52
N LYS A 158 10.46 -4.18 -2.72
CA LYS A 158 11.81 -4.55 -2.26
C LYS A 158 11.78 -5.79 -1.39
N TYR A 159 10.87 -5.85 -0.42
CA TYR A 159 10.67 -7.03 0.42
C TYR A 159 10.41 -8.28 -0.43
N THR A 160 9.49 -8.20 -1.38
CA THR A 160 9.15 -9.31 -2.26
C THR A 160 10.36 -9.77 -3.09
N ALA A 161 11.08 -8.84 -3.73
CA ALA A 161 12.24 -9.16 -4.55
C ALA A 161 13.39 -9.79 -3.73
N VAL A 162 13.68 -9.24 -2.54
CA VAL A 162 14.73 -9.78 -1.65
C VAL A 162 14.35 -11.16 -1.13
N SER A 163 13.13 -11.33 -0.60
CA SER A 163 12.66 -12.59 -0.05
C SER A 163 12.66 -13.72 -1.09
N VAL A 164 12.23 -13.41 -2.31
CA VAL A 164 12.23 -14.39 -3.42
C VAL A 164 13.66 -14.75 -3.82
N ARG A 165 14.58 -13.78 -3.85
CA ARG A 165 15.98 -14.02 -4.17
C ARG A 165 16.67 -14.92 -3.14
N GLU A 166 16.47 -14.63 -1.86
CA GLU A 166 17.05 -15.41 -0.76
C GLU A 166 16.49 -16.83 -0.70
N ALA A 167 15.15 -16.97 -0.81
CA ALA A 167 14.51 -18.28 -0.88
C ALA A 167 14.99 -19.10 -2.09
N ALA A 168 15.23 -18.44 -3.23
CA ALA A 168 15.75 -19.10 -4.43
C ALA A 168 17.15 -19.68 -4.23
N LEU A 169 18.03 -18.98 -3.50
CA LEU A 169 19.37 -19.48 -3.17
C LEU A 169 19.31 -20.71 -2.25
N ASP A 170 18.40 -20.71 -1.28
CA ASP A 170 18.18 -21.87 -0.41
C ASP A 170 17.66 -23.08 -1.20
N VAL A 171 16.65 -22.89 -2.04
CA VAL A 171 16.11 -23.96 -2.90
C VAL A 171 17.18 -24.51 -3.84
N ALA A 172 17.94 -23.65 -4.51
CA ALA A 172 19.02 -24.05 -5.41
C ALA A 172 20.07 -24.92 -4.71
N ALA A 173 20.40 -24.59 -3.45
CA ALA A 173 21.41 -25.29 -2.68
C ALA A 173 21.04 -26.77 -2.35
N MET A 174 19.74 -27.11 -2.33
CA MET A 174 19.26 -28.44 -1.93
C MET A 174 18.37 -29.12 -2.99
N ALA A 175 18.24 -28.55 -4.18
CA ALA A 175 17.33 -29.02 -5.22
C ALA A 175 17.63 -30.46 -5.71
N GLU A 176 18.89 -30.90 -5.68
CA GLU A 176 19.26 -32.21 -6.15
C GLU A 176 18.64 -33.37 -5.32
N THR A 177 18.54 -33.18 -4.01
CA THR A 177 18.09 -34.23 -3.08
C THR A 177 16.80 -33.89 -2.32
N SER A 178 16.26 -32.67 -2.47
CA SER A 178 15.13 -32.23 -1.68
C SER A 178 14.10 -31.44 -2.51
N THR A 179 13.82 -30.20 -2.12
CA THR A 179 12.76 -29.37 -2.71
C THR A 179 13.18 -28.85 -4.08
N ARG A 180 12.36 -29.15 -5.09
CA ARG A 180 12.60 -28.70 -6.46
C ARG A 180 11.75 -27.52 -6.88
N VAL A 181 10.63 -27.27 -6.19
CA VAL A 181 9.75 -26.15 -6.51
C VAL A 181 9.47 -25.35 -5.25
N PHE A 182 9.58 -24.04 -5.37
CA PHE A 182 9.17 -23.11 -4.32
C PHE A 182 8.18 -22.09 -4.89
N ILE A 183 7.08 -21.85 -4.19
CA ILE A 183 6.02 -20.93 -4.61
C ILE A 183 5.84 -19.84 -3.58
N TYR A 184 5.98 -18.59 -4.01
CA TYR A 184 5.74 -17.39 -3.19
C TYR A 184 4.42 -16.74 -3.59
N GLU A 185 3.53 -16.50 -2.64
CA GLU A 185 2.28 -15.79 -2.87
C GLU A 185 2.45 -14.30 -2.58
N ALA A 186 2.22 -13.46 -3.58
CA ALA A 186 2.26 -12.01 -3.46
C ALA A 186 0.86 -11.43 -3.32
N MET A 187 0.69 -10.42 -2.45
CA MET A 187 -0.53 -9.63 -2.41
C MET A 187 -0.76 -8.90 -3.74
N GLY A 188 -2.02 -8.68 -4.09
CA GLY A 188 -2.42 -7.99 -5.32
C GLY A 188 -3.63 -8.66 -5.95
N ARG A 189 -4.83 -8.12 -5.65
CA ARG A 189 -6.10 -8.73 -6.10
C ARG A 189 -6.35 -8.54 -7.59
N HIS A 190 -6.22 -7.29 -8.08
CA HIS A 190 -6.60 -6.92 -9.43
C HIS A 190 -5.42 -6.42 -10.28
N ALA A 191 -4.28 -6.16 -9.63
CA ALA A 191 -3.08 -5.67 -10.27
C ALA A 191 -1.84 -6.39 -9.72
N GLY A 192 -1.06 -6.97 -10.60
CA GLY A 192 0.08 -7.83 -10.27
C GLY A 192 1.40 -7.10 -10.00
N TRP A 193 1.35 -5.85 -9.54
CA TRP A 193 2.55 -5.03 -9.36
C TRP A 193 3.56 -5.62 -8.39
N LEU A 194 3.12 -6.20 -7.26
CA LEU A 194 4.02 -6.85 -6.30
C LEU A 194 4.61 -8.15 -6.84
N ALA A 195 3.78 -8.99 -7.47
CA ALA A 195 4.27 -10.20 -8.12
C ALA A 195 5.27 -9.86 -9.24
N ALA A 196 5.00 -8.83 -10.03
CA ALA A 196 5.92 -8.34 -11.06
C ALA A 196 7.25 -7.84 -10.47
N ALA A 197 7.22 -7.18 -9.31
CA ALA A 197 8.42 -6.70 -8.63
C ALA A 197 9.36 -7.84 -8.20
N ALA A 198 8.83 -9.04 -7.93
CA ALA A 198 9.66 -10.23 -7.69
C ALA A 198 10.60 -10.53 -8.86
N GLY A 199 10.24 -10.15 -10.10
CA GLY A 199 11.10 -10.28 -11.26
C GLY A 199 12.42 -9.52 -11.18
N LEU A 200 12.57 -8.61 -10.21
CA LEU A 200 13.84 -7.94 -9.92
C LEU A 200 14.85 -8.84 -9.17
N ALA A 201 14.41 -9.99 -8.64
CA ALA A 201 15.27 -10.91 -7.90
C ALA A 201 16.36 -11.55 -8.79
N GLY A 202 16.07 -11.83 -10.06
CA GLY A 202 17.00 -12.36 -11.05
C GLY A 202 17.05 -11.52 -12.34
N ASN A 203 18.01 -11.79 -13.21
CA ASN A 203 18.24 -11.03 -14.45
C ASN A 203 18.06 -11.83 -15.74
N GLY A 204 17.87 -13.14 -15.66
CA GLY A 204 17.75 -14.02 -16.81
C GLY A 204 16.74 -15.15 -16.61
N ASP A 205 16.53 -15.95 -17.66
CA ASP A 205 15.56 -17.05 -17.65
C ASP A 205 15.95 -18.22 -16.75
N ASP A 206 17.25 -18.34 -16.43
CA ASP A 206 17.82 -19.35 -15.55
C ASP A 206 17.99 -18.87 -14.10
N GLU A 207 17.65 -17.60 -13.84
CA GLU A 207 17.65 -17.01 -12.50
C GLU A 207 16.22 -16.85 -12.00
N ALA A 208 16.01 -17.19 -10.73
CA ALA A 208 14.69 -17.08 -10.10
C ALA A 208 14.25 -15.59 -9.92
N PRO A 209 12.94 -15.32 -9.98
CA PRO A 209 11.85 -16.27 -10.21
C PRO A 209 11.74 -16.66 -11.69
N HIS A 210 11.54 -17.95 -11.93
CA HIS A 210 11.42 -18.50 -13.29
C HIS A 210 10.03 -18.32 -13.88
N ILE A 211 9.02 -18.24 -13.01
CA ILE A 211 7.60 -18.08 -13.36
C ILE A 211 7.00 -17.00 -12.48
N ILE A 212 6.31 -16.04 -13.10
CA ILE A 212 5.52 -15.02 -12.42
C ILE A 212 4.09 -15.09 -12.98
N LEU A 213 3.13 -15.40 -12.13
CA LEU A 213 1.71 -15.45 -12.47
C LEU A 213 1.03 -14.15 -12.04
N LEU A 214 0.37 -13.50 -12.98
CA LEU A 214 -0.17 -12.14 -12.84
C LEU A 214 -1.69 -12.14 -13.08
N PRO A 215 -2.48 -11.36 -12.33
CA PRO A 215 -3.94 -11.28 -12.52
C PRO A 215 -4.34 -10.68 -13.86
N GLU A 216 -3.44 -9.95 -14.54
CA GLU A 216 -3.66 -9.42 -15.88
C GLU A 216 -3.63 -10.47 -17.00
N ARG A 217 -3.33 -11.71 -16.66
CA ARG A 217 -3.32 -12.85 -17.59
C ARG A 217 -4.16 -13.99 -17.05
N ALA A 218 -5.03 -14.55 -17.89
CA ALA A 218 -5.79 -15.74 -17.52
C ALA A 218 -4.82 -16.88 -17.15
N TYR A 219 -5.06 -17.50 -16.00
CA TYR A 219 -4.32 -18.66 -15.56
C TYR A 219 -4.70 -19.88 -16.39
N ASP A 220 -3.69 -20.56 -16.94
CA ASP A 220 -3.79 -21.82 -17.64
C ASP A 220 -2.95 -22.85 -16.89
N GLU A 221 -3.60 -23.82 -16.25
CA GLU A 221 -2.94 -24.84 -15.43
C GLU A 221 -2.01 -25.72 -16.26
N ALA A 222 -2.43 -26.14 -17.46
CA ALA A 222 -1.64 -27.01 -18.31
C ALA A 222 -0.35 -26.29 -18.77
N ALA A 223 -0.45 -25.05 -19.19
CA ALA A 223 0.69 -24.23 -19.57
C ALA A 223 1.64 -23.96 -18.38
N PHE A 224 1.08 -23.71 -17.18
CA PHE A 224 1.84 -23.54 -15.96
C PHE A 224 2.65 -24.80 -15.60
N LEU A 225 2.01 -25.96 -15.54
CA LEU A 225 2.67 -27.24 -15.21
C LEU A 225 3.73 -27.60 -16.24
N ALA A 226 3.46 -27.43 -17.53
CA ALA A 226 4.44 -27.62 -18.60
C ALA A 226 5.66 -26.70 -18.42
N LYS A 227 5.44 -25.44 -18.06
CA LYS A 227 6.54 -24.48 -17.82
C LYS A 227 7.36 -24.87 -16.60
N VAL A 228 6.73 -25.31 -15.49
CA VAL A 228 7.45 -25.81 -14.29
C VAL A 228 8.35 -26.97 -14.67
N LYS A 229 7.82 -27.97 -15.40
CA LYS A 229 8.57 -29.14 -15.86
C LYS A 229 9.80 -28.73 -16.67
N VAL A 230 9.63 -27.92 -17.70
CA VAL A 230 10.73 -27.43 -18.56
C VAL A 230 11.79 -26.70 -17.75
N VAL A 231 11.41 -25.87 -16.78
CA VAL A 231 12.37 -25.13 -15.95
C VAL A 231 13.14 -26.09 -15.05
N VAL A 232 12.47 -27.03 -14.38
CA VAL A 232 13.12 -28.01 -13.50
C VAL A 232 14.07 -28.91 -14.28
N GLU A 233 13.72 -29.35 -15.50
CA GLU A 233 14.61 -30.15 -16.37
C GLU A 233 15.83 -29.35 -16.80
N ARG A 234 15.72 -28.06 -17.05
CA ARG A 234 16.81 -27.21 -17.52
C ARG A 234 17.72 -26.71 -16.40
N VAL A 235 17.15 -26.26 -15.27
CA VAL A 235 17.86 -25.56 -14.19
C VAL A 235 18.04 -26.42 -12.94
N GLY A 236 17.26 -27.50 -12.81
CA GLY A 236 17.25 -28.37 -11.63
C GLY A 236 16.18 -28.00 -10.60
N TYR A 237 15.70 -26.75 -10.58
CA TYR A 237 14.67 -26.27 -9.66
C TYR A 237 13.82 -25.17 -10.32
N CYS A 238 12.67 -24.84 -9.71
CA CYS A 238 11.80 -23.79 -10.18
C CYS A 238 11.28 -22.95 -9.01
N VAL A 239 11.41 -21.63 -9.12
CA VAL A 239 10.78 -20.66 -8.20
C VAL A 239 9.67 -19.96 -8.93
N VAL A 240 8.48 -20.00 -8.34
CA VAL A 240 7.25 -19.40 -8.85
C VAL A 240 6.83 -18.27 -7.92
N VAL A 241 6.41 -17.14 -8.48
CA VAL A 241 5.72 -16.10 -7.76
C VAL A 241 4.32 -15.99 -8.34
N ALA A 242 3.31 -16.07 -7.50
CA ALA A 242 1.91 -15.94 -7.91
C ALA A 242 1.22 -14.80 -7.17
N SER A 243 0.53 -13.93 -7.89
CA SER A 243 -0.37 -12.99 -7.25
C SER A 243 -1.60 -13.73 -6.68
N GLU A 244 -2.06 -13.34 -5.50
CA GLU A 244 -3.29 -13.88 -4.89
C GLU A 244 -4.52 -13.75 -5.78
N GLY A 245 -4.51 -12.78 -6.70
CA GLY A 245 -5.62 -12.44 -7.59
C GLY A 245 -5.58 -13.12 -8.96
N ILE A 246 -4.74 -14.14 -9.20
CA ILE A 246 -4.79 -14.87 -10.47
C ILE A 246 -6.14 -15.55 -10.67
N ALA A 247 -6.67 -15.47 -11.89
CA ALA A 247 -7.97 -15.97 -12.24
C ALA A 247 -7.92 -16.75 -13.56
N THR A 248 -8.82 -17.70 -13.72
CA THR A 248 -9.06 -18.44 -14.96
C THR A 248 -9.70 -17.55 -16.04
N ALA A 249 -9.78 -18.01 -17.27
CA ALA A 249 -10.32 -17.25 -18.40
C ALA A 249 -11.80 -16.81 -18.22
N ASP A 250 -12.56 -17.54 -17.41
CA ASP A 250 -13.94 -17.21 -17.03
C ASP A 250 -14.03 -16.24 -15.84
N GLY A 251 -12.89 -15.73 -15.36
CA GLY A 251 -12.80 -14.73 -14.30
C GLY A 251 -12.93 -15.28 -12.87
N ARG A 252 -12.96 -16.61 -12.67
CA ARG A 252 -12.93 -17.19 -11.33
C ARG A 252 -11.53 -17.16 -10.76
N PHE A 253 -11.38 -16.71 -9.52
CA PHE A 253 -10.11 -16.78 -8.82
C PHE A 253 -9.65 -18.23 -8.64
N VAL A 254 -8.35 -18.47 -8.81
CA VAL A 254 -7.75 -19.82 -8.70
C VAL A 254 -7.84 -20.36 -7.27
N ALA A 255 -7.73 -19.50 -6.28
CA ALA A 255 -7.99 -19.84 -4.90
C ALA A 255 -9.00 -18.85 -4.32
N ASP A 256 -10.26 -19.26 -4.34
CA ASP A 256 -11.30 -18.64 -3.53
C ASP A 256 -11.35 -19.42 -2.21
N ALA A 257 -10.91 -18.78 -1.13
CA ALA A 257 -10.84 -19.41 0.19
C ALA A 257 -12.22 -19.77 0.77
N GLY A 258 -13.33 -19.53 0.01
CA GLY A 258 -14.71 -19.79 0.47
C GLY A 258 -15.06 -19.00 1.75
N GLY A 259 -14.16 -18.15 2.19
CA GLY A 259 -14.29 -17.30 3.36
C GLY A 259 -14.98 -16.00 2.99
N GLY A 260 -15.91 -15.55 3.78
CA GLY A 260 -16.77 -14.40 3.60
C GLY A 260 -16.17 -13.17 2.92
N LYS A 261 -16.96 -12.15 2.73
CA LYS A 261 -16.50 -10.86 2.18
C LYS A 261 -15.80 -10.05 3.26
N ASP A 262 -14.73 -9.34 2.87
CA ASP A 262 -14.10 -8.35 3.75
C ASP A 262 -15.04 -7.16 4.02
N SER A 263 -14.66 -6.26 4.93
CA SER A 263 -15.48 -5.09 5.30
C SER A 263 -15.73 -4.11 4.13
N PHE A 264 -15.09 -4.28 2.99
CA PHE A 264 -15.35 -3.55 1.75
C PHE A 264 -16.23 -4.34 0.75
N GLY A 265 -16.66 -5.56 1.11
CA GLY A 265 -17.51 -6.43 0.28
C GLY A 265 -16.74 -7.28 -0.73
N HIS A 266 -15.42 -7.34 -0.65
CA HIS A 266 -14.60 -8.15 -1.54
C HIS A 266 -14.42 -9.58 -1.00
N SER A 267 -14.40 -10.60 -1.86
CA SER A 267 -14.05 -11.98 -1.49
C SER A 267 -12.68 -12.02 -0.80
N GLN A 268 -12.57 -12.76 0.29
CA GLN A 268 -11.29 -12.96 0.95
C GLN A 268 -10.46 -13.92 0.09
N LEU A 269 -9.38 -13.41 -0.52
CA LEU A 269 -8.43 -14.18 -1.32
C LEU A 269 -7.32 -14.74 -0.44
N GLY A 270 -6.63 -15.76 -0.93
CA GLY A 270 -5.45 -16.37 -0.32
C GLY A 270 -5.44 -17.89 -0.53
N GLY A 271 -4.24 -18.48 -0.43
CA GLY A 271 -4.04 -19.90 -0.62
C GLY A 271 -3.72 -20.32 -2.06
N VAL A 272 -3.47 -19.37 -2.95
CA VAL A 272 -3.02 -19.64 -4.33
C VAL A 272 -1.74 -20.47 -4.32
N ALA A 273 -0.76 -20.12 -3.48
CA ALA A 273 0.51 -20.87 -3.40
C ALA A 273 0.30 -22.31 -2.96
N ALA A 274 -0.56 -22.54 -1.96
CA ALA A 274 -0.92 -23.88 -1.50
C ALA A 274 -1.63 -24.69 -2.58
N HIS A 275 -2.59 -24.08 -3.29
CA HIS A 275 -3.30 -24.71 -4.41
C HIS A 275 -2.31 -25.11 -5.52
N LEU A 276 -1.49 -24.18 -6.00
CA LEU A 276 -0.48 -24.47 -7.03
C LEU A 276 0.52 -25.54 -6.59
N ALA A 277 0.93 -25.53 -5.31
CA ALA A 277 1.82 -26.54 -4.75
C ALA A 277 1.19 -27.95 -4.79
N GLY A 278 -0.09 -28.06 -4.45
CA GLY A 278 -0.87 -29.29 -4.60
C GLY A 278 -0.86 -29.78 -6.05
N ARG A 279 -1.16 -28.90 -7.01
CA ARG A 279 -1.19 -29.24 -8.44
C ARG A 279 0.16 -29.72 -8.96
N VAL A 280 1.26 -29.02 -8.58
CA VAL A 280 2.63 -29.44 -8.95
C VAL A 280 2.98 -30.82 -8.36
N LYS A 281 2.66 -31.03 -7.07
CA LYS A 281 2.89 -32.32 -6.41
C LYS A 281 2.13 -33.46 -7.08
N ASP A 282 0.83 -33.27 -7.32
CA ASP A 282 -0.07 -34.31 -7.82
C ASP A 282 0.19 -34.63 -9.28
N GLN A 283 0.53 -33.66 -10.12
CA GLN A 283 0.69 -33.85 -11.57
C GLN A 283 2.14 -34.11 -11.99
N LEU A 284 3.12 -33.59 -11.26
CA LEU A 284 4.54 -33.72 -11.62
C LEU A 284 5.36 -34.58 -10.65
N GLY A 285 4.79 -34.98 -9.51
CA GLY A 285 5.49 -35.76 -8.48
C GLY A 285 6.68 -35.04 -7.83
N LEU A 286 6.77 -33.70 -7.99
CA LEU A 286 7.87 -32.89 -7.48
C LEU A 286 7.63 -32.49 -6.03
N LYS A 287 8.71 -32.46 -5.22
CA LYS A 287 8.65 -31.92 -3.86
C LYS A 287 8.55 -30.39 -3.93
N VAL A 288 7.51 -29.84 -3.31
CA VAL A 288 7.18 -28.42 -3.33
C VAL A 288 7.12 -27.86 -1.91
N HIS A 289 7.66 -26.67 -1.72
CA HIS A 289 7.37 -25.81 -0.57
C HIS A 289 6.81 -24.46 -1.05
N TRP A 290 6.13 -23.76 -0.17
CA TRP A 290 5.52 -22.47 -0.48
C TRP A 290 5.54 -21.55 0.73
N ALA A 291 5.42 -20.24 0.46
CA ALA A 291 5.31 -19.19 1.47
C ALA A 291 4.15 -18.24 1.14
N LEU A 292 3.39 -17.91 2.19
CA LEU A 292 2.39 -16.86 2.21
C LEU A 292 2.85 -15.78 3.20
N PRO A 293 3.60 -14.76 2.78
CA PRO A 293 4.10 -13.72 3.67
C PRO A 293 3.01 -12.80 4.21
N ASP A 294 1.87 -12.72 3.55
CA ASP A 294 0.71 -11.92 3.95
C ASP A 294 1.12 -10.51 4.42
N TYR A 295 0.80 -10.13 5.65
CA TYR A 295 1.09 -8.80 6.20
C TYR A 295 2.58 -8.46 6.31
N LEU A 296 3.48 -9.44 6.30
CA LEU A 296 4.92 -9.18 6.29
C LEU A 296 5.34 -8.33 5.09
N GLN A 297 4.71 -8.53 3.92
CA GLN A 297 5.00 -7.75 2.71
C GLN A 297 4.80 -6.24 2.91
N ARG A 298 3.84 -5.82 3.72
CA ARG A 298 3.51 -4.40 3.93
C ARG A 298 4.07 -3.81 5.21
N SER A 299 4.52 -4.64 6.15
CA SER A 299 5.02 -4.21 7.45
C SER A 299 6.54 -4.20 7.60
N ALA A 300 7.27 -4.82 6.66
CA ALA A 300 8.72 -5.05 6.73
C ALA A 300 9.53 -3.74 6.64
N ARG A 301 9.53 -2.95 7.71
CA ARG A 301 10.25 -1.68 7.77
C ARG A 301 11.77 -1.85 7.64
N HIS A 302 12.31 -2.99 8.07
CA HIS A 302 13.74 -3.32 7.98
C HIS A 302 14.25 -3.44 6.54
N LEU A 303 13.37 -3.71 5.57
CA LEU A 303 13.68 -3.74 4.14
C LEU A 303 13.06 -2.55 3.37
N ALA A 304 12.65 -1.49 4.05
CA ALA A 304 12.03 -0.36 3.37
C ALA A 304 13.00 0.30 2.37
N SER A 305 12.49 0.60 1.19
CA SER A 305 13.21 1.35 0.17
C SER A 305 13.41 2.81 0.60
N ARG A 306 14.62 3.35 0.40
CA ARG A 306 14.88 4.77 0.62
C ARG A 306 14.05 5.64 -0.31
N THR A 307 13.96 5.27 -1.58
CA THR A 307 13.13 5.98 -2.58
C THR A 307 11.69 6.10 -2.09
N ASP A 308 11.09 5.00 -1.65
CA ASP A 308 9.71 4.96 -1.17
C ASP A 308 9.52 5.78 0.11
N TRP A 309 10.46 5.69 1.05
CA TRP A 309 10.46 6.45 2.29
C TRP A 309 10.58 7.97 2.06
N GLU A 310 11.43 8.40 1.12
CA GLU A 310 11.56 9.80 0.72
C GLU A 310 10.29 10.30 0.03
N GLN A 311 9.70 9.50 -0.85
CA GLN A 311 8.44 9.81 -1.52
C GLN A 311 7.27 9.91 -0.53
N ALA A 312 7.20 9.02 0.47
CA ALA A 312 6.20 9.07 1.53
C ALA A 312 6.24 10.38 2.32
N GLN A 313 7.45 10.85 2.65
CA GLN A 313 7.62 12.16 3.31
C GLN A 313 7.26 13.32 2.39
N ALA A 314 7.66 13.25 1.13
CA ALA A 314 7.40 14.31 0.16
C ALA A 314 5.90 14.52 -0.08
N VAL A 315 5.11 13.44 -0.23
CA VAL A 315 3.65 13.57 -0.37
C VAL A 315 2.99 14.11 0.90
N GLY A 316 3.50 13.74 2.09
CA GLY A 316 3.02 14.29 3.36
C GLY A 316 3.25 15.80 3.48
N LYS A 317 4.44 16.28 3.16
CA LYS A 317 4.77 17.72 3.13
C LYS A 317 3.93 18.47 2.09
N ALA A 318 3.82 17.90 0.88
CA ALA A 318 3.05 18.50 -0.20
C ALA A 318 1.55 18.57 0.13
N ALA A 319 0.99 17.56 0.79
CA ALA A 319 -0.41 17.58 1.21
C ALA A 319 -0.73 18.79 2.10
N VAL A 320 0.13 19.08 3.08
CA VAL A 320 -0.02 20.28 3.92
C VAL A 320 0.11 21.57 3.08
N GLN A 321 1.10 21.64 2.19
CA GLN A 321 1.29 22.83 1.35
C GLN A 321 0.10 23.10 0.43
N LEU A 322 -0.48 22.05 -0.18
CA LEU A 322 -1.67 22.14 -1.03
C LEU A 322 -2.88 22.61 -0.21
N ALA A 323 -3.07 22.04 0.99
CA ALA A 323 -4.13 22.44 1.91
C ALA A 323 -4.05 23.93 2.28
N LEU A 324 -2.86 24.41 2.62
CA LEU A 324 -2.63 25.81 2.99
C LEU A 324 -2.78 26.79 1.82
N LYS A 325 -2.59 26.33 0.59
CA LYS A 325 -2.87 27.09 -0.63
C LYS A 325 -4.38 27.09 -0.99
N GLY A 326 -5.22 26.40 -0.20
CA GLY A 326 -6.66 26.31 -0.46
C GLY A 326 -7.03 25.40 -1.63
N GLN A 327 -6.11 24.53 -2.09
CA GLN A 327 -6.41 23.56 -3.12
C GLN A 327 -7.26 22.44 -2.50
N ASN A 328 -8.55 22.43 -2.83
CA ASN A 328 -9.52 21.51 -2.26
C ASN A 328 -9.84 20.35 -3.24
N GLY A 329 -10.08 19.14 -2.71
CA GLY A 329 -10.46 17.99 -3.51
C GLY A 329 -9.33 17.47 -4.41
N VAL A 330 -8.08 17.59 -3.96
CA VAL A 330 -6.88 17.14 -4.71
C VAL A 330 -6.06 16.14 -3.90
N MET A 331 -5.12 15.50 -4.57
CA MET A 331 -4.11 14.58 -4.00
C MET A 331 -2.73 14.98 -4.52
N PRO A 332 -1.68 15.05 -3.68
CA PRO A 332 -0.31 15.10 -4.16
C PRO A 332 0.05 13.78 -4.84
N VAL A 333 0.47 13.83 -6.08
CA VAL A 333 0.84 12.68 -6.90
C VAL A 333 2.32 12.72 -7.24
N ILE A 334 2.94 11.54 -7.30
CA ILE A 334 4.32 11.39 -7.73
C ILE A 334 4.34 11.33 -9.26
N VAL A 335 5.10 12.22 -9.89
CA VAL A 335 5.28 12.27 -11.33
C VAL A 335 6.73 11.94 -11.66
N ARG A 336 6.94 10.87 -12.41
CA ARG A 336 8.25 10.48 -12.91
C ARG A 336 8.66 11.44 -14.02
N SER A 337 9.82 12.09 -13.87
CA SER A 337 10.36 13.03 -14.85
C SER A 337 11.53 12.46 -15.64
N SER A 338 12.18 11.38 -15.15
CA SER A 338 13.27 10.68 -15.85
C SER A 338 13.45 9.27 -15.28
N ASP A 339 13.84 8.31 -16.13
CA ASP A 339 14.15 6.93 -15.75
C ASP A 339 15.63 6.73 -15.38
N ALA A 340 16.53 7.38 -16.13
CA ALA A 340 17.98 7.24 -15.94
C ALA A 340 18.69 8.61 -16.08
N PRO A 341 19.14 9.23 -14.98
CA PRO A 341 18.87 8.84 -13.60
C PRO A 341 17.38 8.99 -13.23
N TYR A 342 16.89 8.14 -12.33
CA TYR A 342 15.51 8.25 -11.86
C TYR A 342 15.28 9.59 -11.14
N ARG A 343 14.33 10.35 -11.64
CA ARG A 343 13.91 11.64 -11.06
C ARG A 343 12.40 11.71 -10.98
N TRP A 344 11.92 12.32 -9.93
CA TRP A 344 10.49 12.51 -9.69
C TRP A 344 10.23 13.88 -9.06
N LYS A 345 9.00 14.32 -9.16
CA LYS A 345 8.47 15.54 -8.53
C LYS A 345 7.07 15.26 -7.99
N ILE A 346 6.58 16.14 -7.12
CA ILE A 346 5.20 16.11 -6.65
C ILE A 346 4.37 17.15 -7.41
N GLU A 347 3.25 16.70 -7.94
CA GLU A 347 2.23 17.55 -8.53
C GLU A 347 0.90 17.35 -7.79
N ALA A 348 -0.12 18.15 -8.09
CA ALA A 348 -1.47 18.00 -7.57
C ALA A 348 -2.39 17.44 -8.66
N ALA A 349 -3.20 16.44 -8.33
CA ALA A 349 -4.23 15.92 -9.22
C ALA A 349 -5.60 15.96 -8.54
N PRO A 350 -6.68 16.25 -9.28
CA PRO A 350 -8.04 16.21 -8.74
C PRO A 350 -8.40 14.80 -8.25
N LEU A 351 -9.02 14.71 -7.07
CA LEU A 351 -9.49 13.42 -6.52
C LEU A 351 -10.49 12.72 -7.45
N SER A 352 -11.27 13.48 -8.23
CA SER A 352 -12.20 12.92 -9.22
C SER A 352 -11.54 12.11 -10.34
N LYS A 353 -10.23 12.30 -10.58
CA LYS A 353 -9.46 11.49 -11.54
C LYS A 353 -8.81 10.26 -10.90
N ILE A 354 -8.86 10.12 -9.57
CA ILE A 354 -8.21 9.07 -8.81
C ILE A 354 -9.24 8.14 -8.17
N ALA A 355 -10.23 8.73 -7.47
CA ALA A 355 -11.29 7.99 -6.80
C ALA A 355 -12.05 7.08 -7.77
N ASN A 356 -12.19 5.81 -7.38
CA ASN A 356 -12.86 4.77 -8.19
C ASN A 356 -12.19 4.48 -9.56
N HIS A 357 -10.91 4.85 -9.73
CA HIS A 357 -10.11 4.49 -10.90
C HIS A 357 -8.92 3.65 -10.45
N GLU A 358 -8.73 2.51 -11.12
CA GLU A 358 -7.66 1.57 -10.81
C GLU A 358 -6.56 1.60 -11.88
N LYS A 359 -5.31 1.74 -11.44
CA LYS A 359 -4.13 1.68 -12.31
C LYS A 359 -3.69 0.23 -12.45
N LYS A 360 -4.03 -0.40 -13.55
CA LYS A 360 -3.55 -1.74 -13.91
C LYS A 360 -2.12 -1.69 -14.43
N MET A 361 -1.43 -2.81 -14.33
CA MET A 361 -0.10 -2.95 -14.91
C MET A 361 -0.19 -2.96 -16.45
N PRO A 362 0.65 -2.17 -17.16
CA PRO A 362 0.62 -2.13 -18.62
C PRO A 362 0.91 -3.51 -19.23
N ALA A 363 0.17 -3.89 -20.27
CA ALA A 363 0.37 -5.16 -20.98
C ALA A 363 1.81 -5.32 -21.50
N GLY A 364 2.46 -4.22 -21.89
CA GLY A 364 3.87 -4.21 -22.34
C GLY A 364 4.90 -4.47 -21.22
N PHE A 365 4.45 -4.63 -19.96
CA PHE A 365 5.30 -5.05 -18.84
C PHE A 365 5.36 -6.57 -18.67
N ILE A 366 4.41 -7.28 -19.28
CA ILE A 366 4.31 -8.74 -19.21
C ILE A 366 5.00 -9.36 -20.42
N ARG A 367 5.81 -10.37 -20.22
CA ARG A 367 6.46 -11.14 -21.30
C ARG A 367 5.40 -11.80 -22.19
N ARG A 368 5.75 -12.07 -23.45
CA ARG A 368 4.83 -12.68 -24.41
C ARG A 368 4.37 -14.08 -23.98
N ASP A 369 5.24 -14.84 -23.32
CA ASP A 369 4.91 -16.16 -22.78
C ASP A 369 3.97 -16.11 -21.55
N GLY A 370 3.71 -14.92 -21.01
CA GLY A 370 2.85 -14.71 -19.84
C GLY A 370 3.47 -14.99 -18.48
N PHE A 371 4.72 -15.49 -18.43
CA PHE A 371 5.36 -16.02 -17.22
C PHE A 371 6.47 -15.13 -16.63
N GLY A 372 6.51 -13.86 -16.99
CA GLY A 372 7.56 -12.98 -16.48
C GLY A 372 7.37 -11.53 -16.87
N ILE A 373 8.34 -10.68 -16.48
CA ILE A 373 8.36 -9.25 -16.76
C ILE A 373 9.32 -8.91 -17.90
N THR A 374 9.00 -7.84 -18.62
CA THR A 374 9.86 -7.30 -19.69
C THR A 374 10.97 -6.40 -19.14
N ALA A 375 11.97 -6.09 -19.98
CA ALA A 375 12.99 -5.09 -19.65
C ALA A 375 12.38 -3.72 -19.32
N ARG A 376 11.26 -3.34 -19.97
CA ARG A 376 10.53 -2.10 -19.67
C ARG A 376 9.95 -2.11 -18.26
N ALA A 377 9.36 -3.21 -17.82
CA ALA A 377 8.87 -3.36 -16.46
C ALA A 377 10.02 -3.28 -15.44
N ARG A 378 11.13 -3.94 -15.73
CA ARG A 378 12.33 -3.89 -14.89
C ARG A 378 12.87 -2.47 -14.77
N ALA A 379 12.96 -1.73 -15.86
CA ALA A 379 13.39 -0.33 -15.85
C ALA A 379 12.47 0.57 -15.00
N TYR A 380 11.16 0.33 -15.05
CA TYR A 380 10.20 1.04 -14.23
C TYR A 380 10.34 0.70 -12.73
N LEU A 381 10.46 -0.59 -12.39
CA LEU A 381 10.44 -1.08 -11.02
C LEU A 381 11.76 -0.88 -10.27
N SER A 382 12.90 -1.05 -10.95
CA SER A 382 14.23 -1.05 -10.32
C SER A 382 14.53 0.20 -9.48
N PRO A 383 14.24 1.43 -9.89
CA PRO A 383 14.54 2.60 -9.07
C PRO A 383 13.68 2.70 -7.80
N LEU A 384 12.50 2.08 -7.80
CA LEU A 384 11.55 2.17 -6.68
C LEU A 384 12.00 1.35 -5.46
N ILE A 385 12.84 0.35 -5.65
CA ILE A 385 13.36 -0.50 -4.57
C ILE A 385 14.74 -0.07 -4.06
N LYS A 386 15.30 1.02 -4.60
CA LYS A 386 16.69 1.42 -4.32
C LYS A 386 16.88 2.07 -2.95
N GLY A 387 18.06 1.76 -2.39
CA GLY A 387 18.60 2.34 -1.17
C GLY A 387 17.95 1.80 0.11
N GLU A 388 18.67 2.00 1.22
CA GLU A 388 18.21 1.58 2.55
C GLU A 388 17.62 2.79 3.28
N ALA A 389 16.34 2.69 3.68
CA ALA A 389 15.74 3.70 4.53
C ALA A 389 16.34 3.59 5.94
N PRO A 390 16.74 4.71 6.58
CA PRO A 390 17.35 4.67 7.90
C PRO A 390 16.49 3.91 8.92
N LEU A 391 17.11 3.04 9.70
CA LEU A 391 16.45 2.28 10.76
C LEU A 391 17.39 2.13 11.95
N PRO A 392 17.16 2.84 13.08
CA PRO A 392 17.98 2.71 14.27
C PRO A 392 17.71 1.37 14.96
N TYR A 393 18.77 0.73 15.46
CA TYR A 393 18.71 -0.50 16.25
C TYR A 393 19.02 -0.25 17.72
N GLY A 394 18.45 -1.05 18.62
CA GLY A 394 18.76 -1.10 20.02
C GLY A 394 20.00 -1.96 20.31
N ALA A 395 20.46 -1.90 21.57
CA ALA A 395 21.50 -2.79 22.06
C ALA A 395 21.03 -4.27 22.12
N ASP A 396 19.74 -4.49 22.12
CA ASP A 396 19.06 -5.80 22.04
C ASP A 396 19.05 -6.40 20.62
N GLY A 397 19.59 -5.67 19.62
CA GLY A 397 19.59 -6.08 18.23
C GLY A 397 18.25 -5.89 17.51
N LEU A 398 17.23 -5.32 18.14
CA LEU A 398 15.95 -5.05 17.53
C LEU A 398 15.82 -3.60 17.04
N PRO A 399 15.02 -3.35 15.98
CA PRO A 399 14.76 -2.00 15.54
C PRO A 399 14.08 -1.15 16.63
N LYS A 400 14.55 0.08 16.80
CA LYS A 400 13.93 1.05 17.73
C LYS A 400 12.69 1.66 17.11
N TYR A 401 11.53 1.35 17.65
CA TYR A 401 10.26 1.95 17.28
C TYR A 401 9.72 2.85 18.38
N VAL A 402 9.14 3.97 17.98
CA VAL A 402 8.51 4.89 18.94
C VAL A 402 7.08 4.49 19.20
N THR A 403 6.68 4.54 20.48
CA THR A 403 5.29 4.52 20.89
C THR A 403 4.88 5.94 21.26
N LEU A 404 3.88 6.49 20.58
CA LEU A 404 3.34 7.81 20.88
C LEU A 404 2.44 7.75 22.12
N LYS A 405 2.34 8.87 22.84
CA LYS A 405 1.42 9.00 23.99
C LYS A 405 -0.04 8.93 23.57
N ASN A 406 -0.34 9.39 22.35
CA ASN A 406 -1.69 9.40 21.79
C ASN A 406 -2.71 10.04 22.73
N VAL A 407 -2.40 11.22 23.27
CA VAL A 407 -3.24 11.94 24.23
C VAL A 407 -4.56 12.33 23.58
N ALA A 408 -5.65 11.83 24.17
CA ALA A 408 -6.99 12.10 23.66
C ALA A 408 -7.39 13.55 23.83
N VAL A 409 -8.12 14.07 22.85
CA VAL A 409 -8.81 15.36 22.92
C VAL A 409 -10.15 15.16 23.61
N LYS A 410 -10.56 16.12 24.46
CA LYS A 410 -11.88 16.08 25.08
C LYS A 410 -12.98 16.18 24.03
N GLN A 411 -13.93 15.27 24.07
CA GLN A 411 -15.13 15.30 23.25
C GLN A 411 -15.99 16.52 23.57
N LYS A 412 -16.65 17.08 22.57
CA LYS A 412 -17.52 18.26 22.65
C LYS A 412 -18.97 17.95 22.27
N LEU A 413 -19.18 16.79 21.65
CA LEU A 413 -20.46 16.35 21.12
C LEU A 413 -20.95 15.11 21.85
N PRO A 414 -22.25 14.82 21.85
CA PRO A 414 -22.79 13.56 22.35
C PRO A 414 -22.20 12.34 21.61
N PRO A 415 -22.20 11.16 22.23
CA PRO A 415 -21.81 9.92 21.55
C PRO A 415 -22.60 9.72 20.25
N PHE A 416 -21.93 9.14 19.26
CA PHE A 416 -22.55 8.79 17.97
C PHE A 416 -22.80 7.29 17.91
N GLU A 417 -24.06 6.90 17.77
CA GLU A 417 -24.53 5.51 17.76
C GLU A 417 -24.75 4.95 16.34
N GLY A 418 -24.08 5.53 15.29
CA GLY A 418 -24.27 5.19 13.91
C GLY A 418 -23.17 4.32 13.26
#